data_67fbc8c975f696a1340cb46a3f9f145a
#
_entry.id   67fbc8c975f696a1340cb46a3f9f145a
#
_cell.length_a   1.000
_cell.length_b   1.000
_cell.length_c   1.000
_cell.angle_alpha   90.00
_cell.angle_beta   90.00
_cell.angle_gamma   90.00
#
_symmetry.space_group_name_H-M   'P 1'
#
loop_
_entity.id
_entity.type
_entity.pdbx_description
1 polymer ?
#
loop_
_entity_poly.entity_id
_entity_poly.type
_entity_poly.pdbx_seq_one_letter_code
_entity_poly.pdbx_strand_id
1 'polypeptide(L)'
;MNASTANVGLVIFDCDGVLVDSEVISCRAHAELLARHGYPITAEQVLDRFLGVSDREARLMIEGEIGRKLPDDFEQQVKQATLQFFADDLRAILYVGEAIDAIAAIGLPKCVASSGTPEKIRHGLICAGLYDQLAPHIFSATAVKRGKPAPDLFLFAAEQMATAPERCVVIEDSIPGVTGALAAGMTVLGFHGGSHCRPGYGDTLRAAGAIMTFDDMRQLPDLIRQIGTRAAVS
;
A
#
# COMPACT_ATOMS: atom_id res chain seq x y z
N MET A 1 7.58 26.04 19.25
CA MET A 1 6.16 26.39 19.03
C MET A 1 5.59 25.27 18.16
N ASN A 2 4.76 24.40 18.74
CA ASN A 2 4.15 23.30 18.00
C ASN A 2 3.14 23.88 17.00
N ALA A 3 3.45 23.84 15.71
CA ALA A 3 2.47 24.11 14.69
C ALA A 3 1.34 23.06 14.86
N SER A 4 0.13 23.53 15.09
CA SER A 4 -1.04 22.74 15.42
C SER A 4 -1.35 21.76 14.25
N THR A 5 -1.28 20.47 14.51
CA THR A 5 -1.91 19.41 13.70
C THR A 5 -3.41 19.31 13.99
N ALA A 6 -4.03 20.42 14.40
CA ALA A 6 -5.33 20.47 15.08
C ALA A 6 -6.48 19.76 14.33
N ASN A 7 -6.30 19.37 13.07
CA ASN A 7 -7.34 18.71 12.31
C ASN A 7 -6.99 17.27 11.84
N VAL A 8 -5.72 16.85 11.87
CA VAL A 8 -5.33 15.46 11.60
C VAL A 8 -5.41 14.67 12.89
N GLY A 9 -6.15 13.56 12.88
CA GLY A 9 -6.34 12.70 14.05
C GLY A 9 -5.73 11.30 13.88
N LEU A 10 -5.47 10.88 12.65
CA LEU A 10 -4.94 9.54 12.35
C LEU A 10 -4.16 9.55 11.04
N VAL A 11 -3.04 8.85 11.00
CA VAL A 11 -2.32 8.52 9.77
C VAL A 11 -2.51 7.05 9.45
N ILE A 12 -3.06 6.74 8.27
CA ILE A 12 -3.30 5.38 7.80
C ILE A 12 -2.32 5.09 6.67
N PHE A 13 -1.47 4.10 6.85
CA PHE A 13 -0.53 3.66 5.81
C PHE A 13 -1.10 2.47 5.05
N ASP A 14 -1.01 2.49 3.73
CA ASP A 14 -0.97 1.22 3.00
C ASP A 14 0.32 0.47 3.36
N CYS A 15 0.41 -0.80 3.00
CA CYS A 15 1.55 -1.65 3.32
C CYS A 15 2.48 -1.84 2.13
N ASP A 16 1.98 -2.51 1.09
CA ASP A 16 2.75 -2.88 -0.09
C ASP A 16 3.05 -1.61 -0.92
N GLY A 17 4.31 -1.34 -1.25
CA GLY A 17 4.72 -0.14 -1.99
C GLY A 17 4.82 1.15 -1.16
N VAL A 18 4.29 1.18 0.07
CA VAL A 18 4.33 2.34 0.98
C VAL A 18 5.22 2.08 2.20
N LEU A 19 5.00 1.00 2.93
CA LEU A 19 5.82 0.60 4.09
C LEU A 19 6.94 -0.33 3.67
N VAL A 20 6.64 -1.27 2.79
CA VAL A 20 7.56 -2.30 2.31
C VAL A 20 7.66 -2.26 0.78
N ASP A 21 8.87 -2.42 0.25
CA ASP A 21 9.14 -2.39 -1.20
C ASP A 21 8.90 -3.78 -1.81
N SER A 22 7.66 -4.21 -1.80
CA SER A 22 7.23 -5.58 -2.07
C SER A 22 6.80 -5.84 -3.52
N GLU A 23 6.43 -4.81 -4.29
CA GLU A 23 5.78 -4.99 -5.59
C GLU A 23 6.69 -5.67 -6.62
N VAL A 24 7.96 -5.23 -6.73
CA VAL A 24 8.93 -5.86 -7.65
C VAL A 24 9.23 -7.31 -7.25
N ILE A 25 9.25 -7.61 -5.94
CA ILE A 25 9.43 -8.97 -5.43
C ILE A 25 8.23 -9.84 -5.77
N SER A 26 7.02 -9.33 -5.60
CA SER A 26 5.78 -10.00 -5.98
C SER A 26 5.75 -10.30 -7.50
N CYS A 27 6.13 -9.32 -8.32
CA CYS A 27 6.26 -9.51 -9.78
C CYS A 27 7.29 -10.59 -10.15
N ARG A 28 8.41 -10.68 -9.41
CA ARG A 28 9.41 -11.74 -9.61
C ARG A 28 8.84 -13.12 -9.29
N ALA A 29 8.09 -13.28 -8.21
CA ALA A 29 7.44 -14.52 -7.86
C ALA A 29 6.44 -14.97 -8.96
N HIS A 30 5.62 -14.05 -9.43
CA HIS A 30 4.70 -14.30 -10.54
C HIS A 30 5.44 -14.73 -11.81
N ALA A 31 6.48 -13.98 -12.21
CA ALA A 31 7.26 -14.27 -13.42
C ALA A 31 7.90 -15.65 -13.37
N GLU A 32 8.50 -16.03 -12.23
CA GLU A 32 9.12 -17.33 -12.06
C GLU A 32 8.11 -18.48 -12.17
N LEU A 33 6.96 -18.36 -11.52
CA LEU A 33 5.93 -19.40 -11.61
C LEU A 33 5.26 -19.46 -12.99
N LEU A 34 4.97 -18.32 -13.60
CA LEU A 34 4.45 -18.29 -14.97
C LEU A 34 5.41 -18.95 -15.96
N ALA A 35 6.72 -18.71 -15.84
CA ALA A 35 7.72 -19.36 -16.66
C ALA A 35 7.73 -20.89 -16.47
N ARG A 36 7.63 -21.38 -15.23
CA ARG A 36 7.51 -22.83 -14.92
C ARG A 36 6.26 -23.45 -15.55
N HIS A 37 5.20 -22.67 -15.71
CA HIS A 37 3.97 -23.09 -16.37
C HIS A 37 3.91 -22.74 -17.87
N GLY A 38 5.07 -22.51 -18.50
CA GLY A 38 5.18 -22.34 -19.95
C GLY A 38 4.74 -20.97 -20.47
N TYR A 39 4.71 -19.95 -19.60
CA TYR A 39 4.52 -18.56 -19.96
C TYR A 39 5.76 -17.74 -19.57
N PRO A 40 6.82 -17.75 -20.40
CA PRO A 40 8.04 -17.02 -20.09
C PRO A 40 7.79 -15.51 -20.14
N ILE A 41 7.93 -14.88 -18.98
CA ILE A 41 7.73 -13.44 -18.79
C ILE A 41 8.72 -12.93 -17.75
N THR A 42 9.22 -11.71 -17.89
CA THR A 42 10.10 -11.09 -16.90
C THR A 42 9.28 -10.37 -15.80
N ALA A 43 9.89 -10.15 -14.64
CA ALA A 43 9.25 -9.38 -13.56
C ALA A 43 8.85 -7.97 -14.02
N GLU A 44 9.67 -7.32 -14.85
CA GLU A 44 9.37 -6.02 -15.44
C GLU A 44 8.13 -6.08 -16.35
N GLN A 45 8.03 -7.10 -17.18
CA GLN A 45 6.85 -7.31 -18.02
C GLN A 45 5.59 -7.64 -17.21
N VAL A 46 5.72 -8.37 -16.08
CA VAL A 46 4.60 -8.58 -15.15
C VAL A 46 4.14 -7.24 -14.60
N LEU A 47 5.07 -6.41 -14.12
CA LEU A 47 4.77 -5.08 -13.61
C LEU A 47 4.06 -4.21 -14.65
N ASP A 48 4.61 -4.13 -15.87
CA ASP A 48 4.07 -3.27 -16.92
C ASP A 48 2.68 -3.71 -17.43
N ARG A 49 2.40 -5.02 -17.40
CA ARG A 49 1.15 -5.56 -17.95
C ARG A 49 0.04 -5.75 -16.94
N PHE A 50 0.38 -6.04 -15.69
CA PHE A 50 -0.59 -6.50 -14.71
C PHE A 50 -0.67 -5.61 -13.46
N LEU A 51 0.16 -4.57 -13.32
CA LEU A 51 0.03 -3.63 -12.22
C LEU A 51 -1.36 -2.97 -12.25
N GLY A 52 -2.11 -3.12 -11.15
CA GLY A 52 -3.48 -2.61 -11.04
C GLY A 52 -4.57 -3.47 -11.70
N VAL A 53 -4.18 -4.57 -12.37
CA VAL A 53 -5.11 -5.58 -12.88
C VAL A 53 -5.41 -6.57 -11.77
N SER A 54 -6.68 -6.99 -11.63
CA SER A 54 -7.01 -8.03 -10.63
C SER A 54 -6.37 -9.38 -10.99
N ASP A 55 -5.99 -10.18 -9.97
CA ASP A 55 -5.40 -11.52 -10.18
C ASP A 55 -6.26 -12.39 -11.10
N ARG A 56 -7.59 -12.28 -10.96
CA ARG A 56 -8.54 -13.01 -11.81
C ARG A 56 -8.45 -12.59 -13.28
N GLU A 57 -8.38 -11.30 -13.56
CA GLU A 57 -8.29 -10.79 -14.93
C GLU A 57 -6.93 -11.11 -15.53
N ALA A 58 -5.84 -10.91 -14.79
CA ALA A 58 -4.48 -11.28 -15.21
C ALA A 58 -4.43 -12.78 -15.56
N ARG A 59 -5.01 -13.64 -14.71
CA ARG A 59 -5.11 -15.07 -14.97
C ARG A 59 -5.85 -15.39 -16.27
N LEU A 60 -7.02 -14.77 -16.50
CA LEU A 60 -7.79 -14.98 -17.73
C LEU A 60 -7.04 -14.54 -18.98
N MET A 61 -6.31 -13.42 -18.92
CA MET A 61 -5.47 -12.96 -20.03
C MET A 61 -4.37 -13.97 -20.34
N ILE A 62 -3.64 -14.42 -19.32
CA ILE A 62 -2.55 -15.38 -19.46
C ILE A 62 -3.07 -16.72 -19.99
N GLU A 63 -4.15 -17.27 -19.43
CA GLU A 63 -4.76 -18.52 -19.87
C GLU A 63 -5.23 -18.45 -21.34
N GLY A 64 -5.76 -17.28 -21.75
CA GLY A 64 -6.12 -17.03 -23.15
C GLY A 64 -4.92 -17.04 -24.09
N GLU A 65 -3.77 -16.48 -23.67
CA GLU A 65 -2.55 -16.43 -24.47
C GLU A 65 -1.86 -17.81 -24.58
N ILE A 66 -1.83 -18.59 -23.48
CA ILE A 66 -1.21 -19.94 -23.50
C ILE A 66 -2.15 -21.03 -24.02
N GLY A 67 -3.44 -20.73 -24.21
CA GLY A 67 -4.43 -21.70 -24.71
C GLY A 67 -4.77 -22.85 -23.76
N ARG A 68 -4.47 -22.70 -22.46
CA ARG A 68 -4.76 -23.69 -21.41
C ARG A 68 -4.94 -23.04 -20.05
N LYS A 69 -5.53 -23.78 -19.10
CA LYS A 69 -5.69 -23.33 -17.73
C LYS A 69 -4.37 -23.38 -16.95
N LEU A 70 -4.14 -22.40 -16.10
CA LEU A 70 -3.16 -22.48 -15.02
C LEU A 70 -3.68 -23.45 -13.93
N PRO A 71 -2.79 -24.06 -13.12
CA PRO A 71 -3.20 -24.91 -12.01
C PRO A 71 -4.17 -24.19 -11.06
N ASP A 72 -5.08 -24.93 -10.43
CA ASP A 72 -6.06 -24.36 -9.50
C ASP A 72 -5.40 -23.76 -8.25
N ASP A 73 -4.22 -24.25 -7.88
CA ASP A 73 -3.43 -23.78 -6.74
C ASP A 73 -2.36 -22.75 -7.15
N PHE A 74 -2.41 -22.21 -8.38
CA PHE A 74 -1.40 -21.28 -8.88
C PHE A 74 -1.20 -20.06 -7.97
N GLU A 75 -2.28 -19.41 -7.53
CA GLU A 75 -2.22 -18.25 -6.64
C GLU A 75 -1.62 -18.62 -5.27
N GLN A 76 -1.87 -19.83 -4.79
CA GLN A 76 -1.25 -20.34 -3.57
C GLN A 76 0.26 -20.55 -3.74
N GLN A 77 0.68 -21.06 -4.88
CA GLN A 77 2.11 -21.20 -5.22
C GLN A 77 2.79 -19.83 -5.29
N VAL A 78 2.15 -18.83 -5.95
CA VAL A 78 2.65 -17.46 -6.01
C VAL A 78 2.80 -16.88 -4.60
N LYS A 79 1.78 -17.02 -3.75
CA LYS A 79 1.83 -16.55 -2.35
C LYS A 79 3.01 -17.16 -1.60
N GLN A 80 3.22 -18.47 -1.72
CA GLN A 80 4.33 -19.16 -1.05
C GLN A 80 5.70 -18.67 -1.55
N ALA A 81 5.87 -18.53 -2.86
CA ALA A 81 7.10 -18.01 -3.45
C ALA A 81 7.37 -16.56 -3.00
N THR A 82 6.33 -15.72 -2.98
CA THR A 82 6.44 -14.33 -2.50
C THR A 82 6.91 -14.28 -1.05
N LEU A 83 6.34 -15.09 -0.16
CA LEU A 83 6.74 -15.12 1.25
C LEU A 83 8.19 -15.61 1.44
N GLN A 84 8.65 -16.54 0.60
CA GLN A 84 10.06 -16.97 0.61
C GLN A 84 11.00 -15.83 0.18
N PHE A 85 10.67 -15.14 -0.92
CA PHE A 85 11.47 -13.99 -1.36
C PHE A 85 11.45 -12.81 -0.36
N PHE A 86 10.36 -12.65 0.37
CA PHE A 86 10.30 -11.63 1.43
C PHE A 86 11.35 -11.87 2.52
N ALA A 87 11.57 -13.11 2.92
CA ALA A 87 12.55 -13.44 3.95
C ALA A 87 13.99 -13.00 3.54
N ASP A 88 14.32 -13.12 2.26
CA ASP A 88 15.67 -12.85 1.77
C ASP A 88 15.84 -11.39 1.30
N ASP A 89 14.87 -10.85 0.57
CA ASP A 89 15.04 -9.65 -0.24
C ASP A 89 14.20 -8.45 0.19
N LEU A 90 13.09 -8.67 0.97
CA LEU A 90 12.21 -7.56 1.32
C LEU A 90 12.91 -6.53 2.20
N ARG A 91 12.72 -5.27 1.86
CA ARG A 91 13.21 -4.13 2.63
C ARG A 91 12.07 -3.15 2.91
N ALA A 92 12.21 -2.41 3.99
CA ALA A 92 11.38 -1.24 4.22
C ALA A 92 11.61 -0.20 3.11
N ILE A 93 10.57 0.55 2.79
CA ILE A 93 10.73 1.78 1.99
C ILE A 93 11.73 2.70 2.71
N LEU A 94 12.60 3.32 1.94
CA LEU A 94 13.68 4.14 2.48
C LEU A 94 13.13 5.26 3.38
N TYR A 95 13.67 5.41 4.58
CA TYR A 95 13.28 6.40 5.60
C TYR A 95 11.86 6.26 6.17
N VAL A 96 11.11 5.21 5.86
CA VAL A 96 9.73 5.06 6.38
C VAL A 96 9.70 4.86 7.89
N GLY A 97 10.67 4.12 8.47
CA GLY A 97 10.77 3.94 9.92
C GLY A 97 10.96 5.27 10.65
N GLU A 98 11.85 6.14 10.15
CA GLU A 98 12.09 7.49 10.67
C GLU A 98 10.84 8.38 10.54
N ALA A 99 10.11 8.27 9.44
CA ALA A 99 8.84 8.99 9.24
C ALA A 99 7.78 8.54 10.24
N ILE A 100 7.66 7.23 10.50
CA ILE A 100 6.76 6.64 11.50
C ILE A 100 7.10 7.17 12.91
N ASP A 101 8.39 7.21 13.27
CA ASP A 101 8.84 7.73 14.56
C ASP A 101 8.56 9.23 14.70
N ALA A 102 8.77 10.00 13.64
CA ALA A 102 8.47 11.43 13.63
C ALA A 102 6.96 11.72 13.79
N ILE A 103 6.09 10.90 13.20
CA ILE A 103 4.64 10.97 13.38
C ILE A 103 4.26 10.64 14.83
N ALA A 104 4.87 9.61 15.41
CA ALA A 104 4.66 9.24 16.81
C ALA A 104 5.12 10.34 17.76
N ALA A 105 6.27 10.98 17.48
CA ALA A 105 6.83 12.05 18.30
C ALA A 105 5.94 13.31 18.39
N ILE A 106 5.09 13.56 17.38
CA ILE A 106 4.09 14.64 17.41
C ILE A 106 2.74 14.18 17.98
N GLY A 107 2.66 12.97 18.53
CA GLY A 107 1.48 12.44 19.20
C GLY A 107 0.35 11.99 18.29
N LEU A 108 0.58 11.79 16.99
CA LEU A 108 -0.43 11.30 16.05
C LEU A 108 -0.52 9.76 16.06
N PRO A 109 -1.73 9.22 16.29
CA PRO A 109 -2.00 7.80 16.07
C PRO A 109 -1.72 7.40 14.62
N LYS A 110 -1.32 6.15 14.45
CA LYS A 110 -1.05 5.56 13.14
C LYS A 110 -1.52 4.12 13.06
N CYS A 111 -1.89 3.66 11.88
CA CYS A 111 -2.26 2.28 11.63
C CYS A 111 -1.93 1.87 10.20
N VAL A 112 -2.08 0.57 9.92
CA VAL A 112 -1.92 -0.02 8.58
C VAL A 112 -3.27 -0.46 8.07
N ALA A 113 -3.57 -0.19 6.78
CA ALA A 113 -4.76 -0.66 6.07
C ALA A 113 -4.36 -1.25 4.71
N SER A 114 -4.20 -2.57 4.63
CA SER A 114 -3.64 -3.27 3.47
C SER A 114 -4.62 -4.25 2.82
N SER A 115 -4.51 -4.40 1.50
CA SER A 115 -5.22 -5.43 0.73
C SER A 115 -4.68 -6.85 0.98
N GLY A 116 -3.48 -6.98 1.56
CA GLY A 116 -2.85 -8.25 1.86
C GLY A 116 -3.58 -9.08 2.94
N THR A 117 -3.32 -10.38 2.99
CA THR A 117 -3.78 -11.22 4.11
C THR A 117 -3.01 -10.87 5.40
N PRO A 118 -3.61 -11.08 6.59
CA PRO A 118 -2.94 -10.80 7.86
C PRO A 118 -1.55 -11.44 7.98
N GLU A 119 -1.41 -12.65 7.46
CA GLU A 119 -0.14 -13.38 7.41
C GLU A 119 0.91 -12.68 6.54
N LYS A 120 0.53 -12.26 5.31
CA LYS A 120 1.43 -11.56 4.39
C LYS A 120 1.88 -10.23 5.00
N ILE A 121 0.93 -9.43 5.51
CA ILE A 121 1.23 -8.12 6.12
C ILE A 121 2.18 -8.29 7.31
N ARG A 122 1.84 -9.20 8.24
CA ARG A 122 2.67 -9.45 9.41
C ARG A 122 4.07 -9.90 9.03
N HIS A 123 4.18 -10.85 8.10
CA HIS A 123 5.47 -11.36 7.64
C HIS A 123 6.29 -10.26 6.98
N GLY A 124 5.71 -9.48 6.08
CA GLY A 124 6.39 -8.36 5.42
C GLY A 124 6.90 -7.29 6.40
N LEU A 125 6.06 -6.89 7.36
CA LEU A 125 6.46 -5.91 8.38
C LEU A 125 7.56 -6.44 9.31
N ILE A 126 7.57 -7.73 9.63
CA ILE A 126 8.65 -8.36 10.41
C ILE A 126 9.95 -8.35 9.60
N CYS A 127 9.93 -8.82 8.34
CA CYS A 127 11.11 -8.82 7.47
C CYS A 127 11.69 -7.42 7.27
N ALA A 128 10.83 -6.39 7.21
CA ALA A 128 11.22 -4.99 7.08
C ALA A 128 11.60 -4.30 8.40
N GLY A 129 11.44 -4.97 9.56
CA GLY A 129 11.74 -4.41 10.88
C GLY A 129 10.77 -3.34 11.36
N LEU A 130 9.54 -3.29 10.81
CA LEU A 130 8.53 -2.26 11.10
C LEU A 130 7.39 -2.75 12.01
N TYR A 131 7.31 -4.06 12.26
CA TYR A 131 6.15 -4.65 12.95
C TYR A 131 5.89 -4.03 14.32
N ASP A 132 6.91 -3.87 15.14
CA ASP A 132 6.78 -3.38 16.53
C ASP A 132 6.37 -1.90 16.60
N GLN A 133 6.65 -1.10 15.54
CA GLN A 133 6.26 0.31 15.46
C GLN A 133 4.77 0.49 15.10
N LEU A 134 4.13 -0.53 14.51
CA LEU A 134 2.78 -0.44 13.93
C LEU A 134 1.77 -1.36 14.64
N ALA A 135 2.21 -2.47 15.24
CA ALA A 135 1.34 -3.39 15.99
C ALA A 135 0.80 -2.69 17.25
N PRO A 136 -0.44 -3.00 17.68
CA PRO A 136 -1.37 -3.98 17.10
C PRO A 136 -2.28 -3.42 15.98
N HIS A 137 -2.11 -2.18 15.55
CA HIS A 137 -3.01 -1.45 14.68
C HIS A 137 -2.77 -1.77 13.19
N ILE A 138 -3.01 -3.04 12.82
CA ILE A 138 -2.79 -3.57 11.47
C ILE A 138 -4.09 -4.18 10.97
N PHE A 139 -4.68 -3.61 9.92
CA PHE A 139 -5.96 -3.99 9.37
C PHE A 139 -5.82 -4.54 7.95
N SER A 140 -6.44 -5.71 7.72
CA SER A 140 -6.44 -6.40 6.43
C SER A 140 -7.80 -6.29 5.75
N ALA A 141 -7.82 -6.23 4.42
CA ALA A 141 -9.04 -6.27 3.63
C ALA A 141 -9.86 -7.56 3.84
N THR A 142 -9.27 -8.62 4.40
CA THR A 142 -10.00 -9.84 4.76
C THR A 142 -11.02 -9.64 5.89
N ALA A 143 -10.91 -8.54 6.65
CA ALA A 143 -11.85 -8.19 7.72
C ALA A 143 -13.11 -7.45 7.21
N VAL A 144 -13.17 -7.07 5.95
CA VAL A 144 -14.26 -6.30 5.36
C VAL A 144 -14.91 -7.00 4.18
N LYS A 145 -16.10 -6.54 3.79
CA LYS A 145 -16.86 -7.15 2.70
C LYS A 145 -16.26 -6.84 1.33
N ARG A 146 -15.74 -5.63 1.15
CA ARG A 146 -15.17 -5.15 -0.11
C ARG A 146 -13.82 -4.50 0.16
N GLY A 147 -12.77 -4.96 -0.52
CA GLY A 147 -11.46 -4.33 -0.51
C GLY A 147 -11.40 -3.09 -1.40
N LYS A 148 -10.24 -2.43 -1.43
CA LYS A 148 -9.93 -1.32 -2.36
C LYS A 148 -10.33 -1.69 -3.80
N PRO A 149 -11.00 -0.83 -4.55
CA PRO A 149 -11.23 0.59 -4.34
C PRO A 149 -12.49 0.95 -3.51
N ALA A 150 -13.17 0.00 -2.87
CA ALA A 150 -14.26 0.32 -1.95
C ALA A 150 -13.71 0.98 -0.66
N PRO A 151 -14.50 1.85 0.00
CA PRO A 151 -14.06 2.57 1.20
C PRO A 151 -14.01 1.70 2.45
N ASP A 152 -14.54 0.49 2.40
CA ASP A 152 -14.85 -0.35 3.57
C ASP A 152 -13.62 -0.57 4.49
N LEU A 153 -12.44 -0.83 3.91
CA LEU A 153 -11.20 -1.06 4.67
C LEU A 153 -10.74 0.20 5.41
N PHE A 154 -10.79 1.35 4.77
CA PHE A 154 -10.38 2.62 5.38
C PHE A 154 -11.36 3.06 6.46
N LEU A 155 -12.67 2.91 6.23
CA LEU A 155 -13.70 3.18 7.22
C LEU A 155 -13.55 2.25 8.43
N PHE A 156 -13.29 0.96 8.20
CA PHE A 156 -13.02 0.00 9.27
C PHE A 156 -11.79 0.40 10.10
N ALA A 157 -10.68 0.78 9.44
CA ALA A 157 -9.47 1.22 10.14
C ALA A 157 -9.73 2.47 10.99
N ALA A 158 -10.45 3.46 10.45
CA ALA A 158 -10.81 4.68 11.18
C ALA A 158 -11.70 4.39 12.41
N GLU A 159 -12.68 3.49 12.25
CA GLU A 159 -13.55 3.03 13.35
C GLU A 159 -12.74 2.35 14.46
N GLN A 160 -11.85 1.41 14.10
CA GLN A 160 -11.00 0.70 15.08
C GLN A 160 -10.05 1.66 15.81
N MET A 161 -9.66 2.75 15.16
CA MET A 161 -8.81 3.80 15.73
C MET A 161 -9.61 4.94 16.37
N ALA A 162 -10.94 4.80 16.50
CA ALA A 162 -11.85 5.79 17.08
C ALA A 162 -11.66 7.21 16.52
N THR A 163 -11.41 7.33 15.20
CA THR A 163 -11.15 8.59 14.51
C THR A 163 -12.16 8.80 13.38
N ALA A 164 -12.72 10.00 13.28
CA ALA A 164 -13.62 10.36 12.20
C ALA A 164 -12.88 10.40 10.84
N PRO A 165 -13.48 9.88 9.75
CA PRO A 165 -12.82 9.77 8.45
C PRO A 165 -12.22 11.09 7.94
N GLU A 166 -12.89 12.20 8.11
CA GLU A 166 -12.44 13.54 7.69
C GLU A 166 -11.18 14.02 8.43
N ARG A 167 -10.80 13.33 9.51
CA ARG A 167 -9.57 13.58 10.27
C ARG A 167 -8.46 12.58 9.96
N CYS A 168 -8.69 11.67 9.02
CA CYS A 168 -7.71 10.68 8.60
C CYS A 168 -6.92 11.18 7.39
N VAL A 169 -5.60 10.95 7.43
CA VAL A 169 -4.71 11.11 6.27
C VAL A 169 -4.22 9.73 5.87
N VAL A 170 -4.44 9.37 4.61
CA VAL A 170 -4.03 8.09 4.04
C VAL A 170 -2.78 8.28 3.19
N ILE A 171 -1.81 7.41 3.36
CA ILE A 171 -0.60 7.32 2.53
C ILE A 171 -0.76 6.12 1.61
N GLU A 172 -0.79 6.36 0.32
CA GLU A 172 -1.14 5.37 -0.71
C GLU A 172 -0.29 5.54 -1.97
N ASP A 173 0.03 4.42 -2.62
CA ASP A 173 0.79 4.37 -3.87
C ASP A 173 -0.03 3.86 -5.07
N SER A 174 -1.28 3.44 -4.86
CA SER A 174 -2.11 2.81 -5.87
C SER A 174 -3.39 3.60 -6.20
N ILE A 175 -3.85 3.54 -7.47
CA ILE A 175 -5.12 4.16 -7.88
C ILE A 175 -6.31 3.56 -7.11
N PRO A 176 -6.43 2.23 -6.93
CA PRO A 176 -7.52 1.67 -6.14
C PRO A 176 -7.53 2.15 -4.68
N GLY A 177 -6.34 2.29 -4.08
CA GLY A 177 -6.23 2.77 -2.71
C GLY A 177 -6.59 4.25 -2.58
N VAL A 178 -6.08 5.12 -3.47
CA VAL A 178 -6.47 6.54 -3.53
C VAL A 178 -7.98 6.66 -3.69
N THR A 179 -8.59 5.92 -4.63
CA THR A 179 -10.04 5.93 -4.86
C THR A 179 -10.82 5.50 -3.62
N GLY A 180 -10.40 4.42 -2.96
CA GLY A 180 -11.06 3.91 -1.77
C GLY A 180 -10.99 4.87 -0.58
N ALA A 181 -9.83 5.51 -0.36
CA ALA A 181 -9.64 6.48 0.70
C ALA A 181 -10.47 7.76 0.48
N LEU A 182 -10.54 8.25 -0.76
CA LEU A 182 -11.40 9.38 -1.12
C LEU A 182 -12.88 9.05 -0.96
N ALA A 183 -13.30 7.84 -1.37
CA ALA A 183 -14.67 7.36 -1.16
C ALA A 183 -15.03 7.21 0.33
N ALA A 184 -14.02 7.02 1.21
CA ALA A 184 -14.19 7.04 2.66
C ALA A 184 -14.26 8.47 3.25
N GLY A 185 -14.09 9.53 2.45
CA GLY A 185 -14.07 10.92 2.90
C GLY A 185 -12.75 11.34 3.56
N MET A 186 -11.65 10.64 3.26
CA MET A 186 -10.34 10.88 3.85
C MET A 186 -9.44 11.71 2.94
N THR A 187 -8.47 12.38 3.54
CA THR A 187 -7.40 13.08 2.80
C THR A 187 -6.34 12.07 2.35
N VAL A 188 -5.88 12.17 1.10
CA VAL A 188 -4.90 11.24 0.53
C VAL A 188 -3.61 11.94 0.12
N LEU A 189 -2.48 11.42 0.58
CA LEU A 189 -1.14 11.72 0.11
C LEU A 189 -0.67 10.55 -0.76
N GLY A 190 -0.34 10.82 -2.02
CA GLY A 190 0.14 9.82 -2.96
C GLY A 190 1.66 9.63 -2.83
N PHE A 191 2.09 8.43 -2.46
CA PHE A 191 3.50 8.07 -2.40
C PHE A 191 3.94 7.37 -3.69
N HIS A 192 5.04 7.82 -4.29
CA HIS A 192 5.60 7.23 -5.52
C HIS A 192 7.10 6.98 -5.46
N GLY A 193 7.64 6.78 -4.25
CA GLY A 193 9.05 6.45 -4.02
C GLY A 193 9.35 4.95 -3.97
N GLY A 194 8.37 4.07 -4.17
CA GLY A 194 8.56 2.63 -4.28
C GLY A 194 9.28 2.24 -5.58
N SER A 195 10.04 1.15 -5.57
CA SER A 195 10.84 0.70 -6.71
C SER A 195 10.02 0.33 -7.96
N HIS A 196 8.75 0.05 -7.79
CA HIS A 196 7.78 -0.22 -8.88
C HIS A 196 7.30 1.05 -9.59
N CYS A 197 7.46 2.23 -8.97
CA CYS A 197 6.95 3.47 -9.53
C CYS A 197 7.82 3.96 -10.69
N ARG A 198 7.19 4.22 -11.84
CA ARG A 198 7.85 4.79 -13.01
C ARG A 198 7.89 6.32 -12.94
N PRO A 199 8.81 6.99 -13.66
CA PRO A 199 8.80 8.45 -13.78
C PRO A 199 7.41 8.97 -14.20
N GLY A 200 6.91 9.99 -13.50
CA GLY A 200 5.57 10.56 -13.76
C GLY A 200 4.43 9.89 -13.02
N TYR A 201 4.68 8.80 -12.27
CA TYR A 201 3.62 8.07 -11.54
C TYR A 201 2.92 8.93 -10.49
N GLY A 202 3.62 9.90 -9.90
CA GLY A 202 3.02 10.88 -8.99
C GLY A 202 1.89 11.69 -9.63
N ASP A 203 1.97 12.01 -10.93
CA ASP A 203 0.89 12.70 -11.65
C ASP A 203 -0.33 11.79 -11.81
N THR A 204 -0.14 10.49 -11.99
CA THR A 204 -1.21 9.49 -12.02
C THR A 204 -1.96 9.45 -10.69
N LEU A 205 -1.25 9.43 -9.55
CA LEU A 205 -1.87 9.46 -8.22
C LEU A 205 -2.59 10.79 -7.97
N ARG A 206 -2.04 11.91 -8.45
CA ARG A 206 -2.70 13.22 -8.37
C ARG A 206 -3.97 13.25 -9.22
N ALA A 207 -3.94 12.71 -10.42
CA ALA A 207 -5.11 12.58 -11.28
C ALA A 207 -6.19 11.68 -10.67
N ALA A 208 -5.81 10.66 -9.88
CA ALA A 208 -6.73 9.84 -9.11
C ALA A 208 -7.33 10.57 -7.89
N GLY A 209 -6.81 11.75 -7.51
CA GLY A 209 -7.35 12.61 -6.46
C GLY A 209 -6.48 12.79 -5.23
N ALA A 210 -5.24 12.29 -5.20
CA ALA A 210 -4.30 12.60 -4.12
C ALA A 210 -4.03 14.11 -4.08
N ILE A 211 -4.17 14.73 -2.92
CA ILE A 211 -4.03 16.20 -2.79
C ILE A 211 -2.60 16.68 -2.96
N MET A 212 -1.64 15.84 -2.62
CA MET A 212 -0.20 16.03 -2.84
C MET A 212 0.43 14.65 -3.11
N THR A 213 1.57 14.67 -3.81
CA THR A 213 2.37 13.47 -4.09
C THR A 213 3.82 13.70 -3.68
N PHE A 214 4.50 12.64 -3.22
CA PHE A 214 5.88 12.68 -2.75
C PHE A 214 6.57 11.35 -2.98
N ASP A 215 7.91 11.35 -3.04
CA ASP A 215 8.75 10.20 -3.33
C ASP A 215 9.80 9.90 -2.24
N ASP A 216 9.86 10.72 -1.21
CA ASP A 216 10.79 10.57 -0.09
C ASP A 216 10.03 10.63 1.24
N MET A 217 10.08 9.56 2.03
CA MET A 217 9.37 9.47 3.31
C MET A 217 9.80 10.52 4.33
N ARG A 218 10.95 11.14 4.19
CA ARG A 218 11.40 12.27 5.04
C ARG A 218 10.52 13.51 4.88
N GLN A 219 9.79 13.64 3.77
CA GLN A 219 8.85 14.75 3.53
C GLN A 219 7.54 14.57 4.31
N LEU A 220 7.17 13.33 4.66
CA LEU A 220 5.85 13.01 5.20
C LEU A 220 5.47 13.79 6.47
N PRO A 221 6.35 13.97 7.49
CA PRO A 221 5.99 14.73 8.68
C PRO A 221 5.62 16.19 8.37
N ASP A 222 6.30 16.83 7.41
CA ASP A 222 6.02 18.21 7.02
C ASP A 222 4.73 18.31 6.19
N LEU A 223 4.46 17.35 5.32
CA LEU A 223 3.21 17.28 4.56
C LEU A 223 2.00 17.14 5.49
N ILE A 224 2.10 16.31 6.53
CA ILE A 224 1.04 16.17 7.54
C ILE A 224 0.82 17.48 8.32
N ARG A 225 1.88 18.19 8.69
CA ARG A 225 1.76 19.52 9.35
C ARG A 225 1.06 20.53 8.44
N GLN A 226 1.38 20.54 7.14
CA GLN A 226 0.74 21.43 6.16
C GLN A 226 -0.77 21.17 6.03
N ILE A 227 -1.20 19.89 6.07
CA ILE A 227 -2.63 19.55 6.07
C ILE A 227 -3.31 20.10 7.32
N GLY A 228 -2.72 19.91 8.49
CA GLY A 228 -3.26 20.41 9.77
C GLY A 228 -3.44 21.91 9.81
N THR A 229 -2.55 22.68 9.17
CA THR A 229 -2.63 24.15 9.16
C THR A 229 -3.64 24.69 8.12
N ARG A 230 -3.84 24.04 6.98
CA ARG A 230 -4.81 24.49 5.96
C ARG A 230 -6.25 24.44 6.45
N ALA A 231 -6.59 23.44 7.24
CA ALA A 231 -7.94 23.27 7.76
C ALA A 231 -8.29 24.23 8.92
N ALA A 232 -7.31 24.93 9.49
CA ALA A 232 -7.54 25.95 10.53
C ALA A 232 -7.89 27.34 9.97
N VAL A 233 -7.82 27.54 8.65
CA VAL A 233 -8.00 28.84 7.96
C VAL A 233 -9.27 28.86 7.09
N SER A 234 -9.98 27.74 6.94
CA SER A 234 -11.25 27.58 6.24
C SER A 234 -12.41 27.40 7.19
#